data_6a08878f48e524e7086de9626b1baefb
#
_entry.id   6a08878f48e524e7086de9626b1baefb
#
_cell.length_a   1.000
_cell.length_b   1.000
_cell.length_c   1.000
_cell.angle_alpha   90.00
_cell.angle_beta   90.00
_cell.angle_gamma   90.00
#
_symmetry.space_group_name_H-M   'P 1'
#
loop_
_entity.id
_entity.type
_entity.pdbx_description
1 polymer ?
#
loop_
_entity_poly.entity_id
_entity_poly.type
_entity_poly.pdbx_seq_one_letter_code
_entity_poly.pdbx_strand_id
1 'polypeptide(L)'
;MRNVFWKNIRNNMNMQKTDNSKKQKSDSGSIWNPWHGCHKISPGCQNCYVYRRDESIGKDASIVTKTGDFYLPLKKNRQKEYKLQPQNGSVFTCMTSDFFLEEADEWRPECWRMIRERSDLRF
;
A
#
# COMPACT_ATOMS: atom_id res chain seq x y z
N MET A 1 13.87 1.14 -53.78
CA MET A 1 14.08 0.01 -52.88
C MET A 1 14.78 0.37 -51.55
N ARG A 2 15.82 1.21 -51.58
CA ARG A 2 16.53 1.61 -50.34
C ARG A 2 15.66 2.38 -49.34
N ASN A 3 14.69 3.19 -49.77
CA ASN A 3 13.83 3.98 -48.89
C ASN A 3 12.83 3.15 -48.07
N VAL A 4 12.38 2.02 -48.59
CA VAL A 4 11.45 1.10 -47.88
C VAL A 4 12.16 0.36 -46.75
N PHE A 5 13.41 -0.05 -46.98
CA PHE A 5 14.24 -0.73 -45.98
C PHE A 5 14.52 0.16 -44.76
N TRP A 6 14.88 1.41 -44.97
CA TRP A 6 15.14 2.39 -43.93
C TRP A 6 13.87 2.78 -43.15
N LYS A 7 12.71 2.85 -43.80
CA LYS A 7 11.43 3.07 -43.11
C LYS A 7 11.05 1.94 -42.20
N ASN A 8 11.29 0.70 -42.60
CA ASN A 8 11.02 -0.48 -41.78
C ASN A 8 11.92 -0.55 -40.53
N ILE A 9 13.19 -0.17 -40.69
CA ILE A 9 14.13 -0.10 -39.54
C ILE A 9 13.70 0.99 -38.55
N ARG A 10 13.28 2.16 -39.02
CA ARG A 10 12.77 3.24 -38.14
C ARG A 10 11.51 2.82 -37.40
N ASN A 11 10.59 2.13 -38.04
CA ASN A 11 9.39 1.64 -37.41
C ASN A 11 9.70 0.58 -36.32
N ASN A 12 10.65 -0.31 -36.60
CA ASN A 12 11.10 -1.27 -35.58
C ASN A 12 11.80 -0.60 -34.41
N MET A 13 12.62 0.42 -34.64
CA MET A 13 13.26 1.18 -33.58
C MET A 13 12.24 1.95 -32.72
N ASN A 14 11.19 2.50 -33.33
CA ASN A 14 10.11 3.18 -32.61
C ASN A 14 9.25 2.20 -31.77
N MET A 15 9.00 1.00 -32.26
CA MET A 15 8.32 -0.05 -31.48
C MET A 15 9.15 -0.50 -30.27
N GLN A 16 10.46 -0.62 -30.42
CA GLN A 16 11.34 -0.96 -29.30
C GLN A 16 11.41 0.15 -28.24
N LYS A 17 11.32 1.42 -28.64
CA LYS A 17 11.24 2.55 -27.71
C LYS A 17 9.94 2.61 -26.94
N THR A 18 8.82 2.18 -27.52
CA THR A 18 7.52 2.13 -26.83
C THR A 18 7.43 0.96 -25.87
N ASP A 19 8.11 -0.15 -26.11
CA ASP A 19 8.17 -1.28 -25.16
C ASP A 19 9.04 -0.97 -23.92
N ASN A 20 10.10 -0.16 -24.08
CA ASN A 20 10.89 0.33 -22.95
C ASN A 20 10.17 1.39 -22.10
N SER A 21 9.11 2.01 -22.62
CA SER A 21 8.30 2.95 -21.85
C SER A 21 7.24 2.27 -20.97
N LYS A 22 7.07 0.95 -21.06
CA LYS A 22 6.48 0.17 -19.98
C LYS A 22 7.48 0.13 -18.83
N LYS A 23 7.68 1.29 -18.20
CA LYS A 23 8.32 1.43 -16.92
C LYS A 23 7.94 0.23 -16.09
N GLN A 24 8.92 -0.52 -15.64
CA GLN A 24 8.79 -1.30 -14.42
C GLN A 24 7.99 -0.42 -13.45
N LYS A 25 6.72 -0.77 -13.23
CA LYS A 25 5.98 -0.20 -12.11
C LYS A 25 6.90 -0.39 -10.93
N SER A 26 7.44 0.70 -10.42
CA SER A 26 8.13 0.65 -9.16
C SER A 26 7.25 -0.16 -8.22
N ASP A 27 7.83 -1.12 -7.53
CA ASP A 27 7.15 -1.97 -6.56
C ASP A 27 6.74 -1.07 -5.38
N SER A 28 5.80 -0.14 -5.68
CA SER A 28 5.38 0.89 -4.74
C SER A 28 4.49 0.34 -3.64
N GLY A 29 4.06 -0.93 -3.78
CA GLY A 29 3.21 -1.56 -2.79
C GLY A 29 1.89 -0.83 -2.55
N SER A 30 1.07 -1.42 -1.72
CA SER A 30 -0.17 -0.82 -1.21
C SER A 30 -0.04 -0.57 0.29
N ILE A 31 -0.83 0.34 0.84
CA ILE A 31 -0.83 0.66 2.25
C ILE A 31 -2.18 0.25 2.85
N TRP A 32 -2.13 -0.48 3.95
CA TRP A 32 -3.30 -0.84 4.74
C TRP A 32 -3.09 -0.48 6.20
N ASN A 33 -3.84 0.50 6.67
CA ASN A 33 -3.83 0.92 8.07
C ASN A 33 -5.18 0.56 8.69
N PRO A 34 -5.31 -0.60 9.35
CA PRO A 34 -6.56 -0.99 9.99
C PRO A 34 -6.93 -0.11 11.18
N TRP A 35 -5.96 0.49 11.82
CA TRP A 35 -6.12 1.51 12.86
C TRP A 35 -5.04 2.58 12.75
N HIS A 36 -5.26 3.67 13.45
CA HIS A 36 -4.36 4.81 13.49
C HIS A 36 -4.10 5.21 14.94
N GLY A 37 -2.90 5.71 15.20
CA GLY A 37 -2.45 6.10 16.53
C GLY A 37 -1.52 5.07 17.15
N CYS A 38 -0.65 5.53 18.04
CA CYS A 38 0.35 4.71 18.68
C CYS A 38 0.81 5.35 19.98
N HIS A 39 1.26 4.54 20.94
CA HIS A 39 1.91 5.02 22.16
C HIS A 39 3.42 5.08 21.98
N LYS A 40 4.06 6.11 22.53
CA LYS A 40 5.51 6.25 22.55
C LYS A 40 6.08 5.28 23.59
N ILE A 41 6.70 4.19 23.13
CA ILE A 41 7.24 3.13 23.99
C ILE A 41 8.75 3.23 24.17
N SER A 42 9.46 3.89 23.25
CA SER A 42 10.91 3.97 23.23
C SER A 42 11.40 5.38 22.89
N PRO A 43 12.68 5.71 23.18
CA PRO A 43 13.25 7.00 22.78
C PRO A 43 13.16 7.28 21.27
N GLY A 44 13.22 6.26 20.43
CA GLY A 44 13.03 6.38 18.98
C GLY A 44 11.62 6.84 18.58
N CYS A 45 10.62 6.55 19.37
CA CYS A 45 9.23 6.97 19.14
C CYS A 45 9.01 8.47 19.36
N GLN A 46 9.89 9.17 20.09
CA GLN A 46 9.77 10.62 20.36
C GLN A 46 9.84 11.44 19.07
N ASN A 47 10.54 10.97 18.05
CA ASN A 47 10.68 11.62 16.76
C ASN A 47 9.84 10.95 15.66
N CYS A 48 8.82 10.17 16.02
CA CYS A 48 7.97 9.47 15.07
C CYS A 48 7.21 10.48 14.18
N TYR A 49 7.29 10.29 12.85
CA TYR A 49 6.65 11.19 11.88
C TYR A 49 5.12 11.25 12.02
N VAL A 50 4.49 10.19 12.51
CA VAL A 50 3.03 10.13 12.71
C VAL A 50 2.58 11.19 13.72
N TYR A 51 3.31 11.36 14.82
CA TYR A 51 3.01 12.39 15.82
C TYR A 51 3.13 13.80 15.24
N ARG A 52 4.20 14.07 14.51
CA ARG A 52 4.39 15.38 13.85
C ARG A 52 3.32 15.67 12.82
N ARG A 53 2.92 14.67 12.05
CA ARG A 53 1.89 14.79 11.04
C ARG A 53 0.53 15.07 11.67
N ASP A 54 0.14 14.29 12.68
CA ASP A 54 -1.16 14.44 13.35
C ASP A 54 -1.27 15.77 14.09
N GLU A 55 -0.20 16.20 14.76
CA GLU A 55 -0.13 17.50 15.42
C GLU A 55 -0.34 18.66 14.43
N SER A 56 0.24 18.58 13.23
CA SER A 56 0.10 19.60 12.19
C SER A 56 -1.33 19.78 11.68
N ILE A 57 -2.16 18.73 11.79
CA ILE A 57 -3.58 18.75 11.36
C ILE A 57 -4.56 18.75 12.53
N GLY A 58 -4.09 18.98 13.76
CA GLY A 58 -4.91 19.04 14.95
C GLY A 58 -5.42 17.70 15.47
N LYS A 59 -4.79 16.59 15.09
CA LYS A 59 -5.10 15.24 15.59
C LYS A 59 -4.14 14.84 16.68
N ASP A 60 -4.60 13.98 17.58
CA ASP A 60 -3.79 13.36 18.64
C ASP A 60 -3.43 11.93 18.24
N ALA A 61 -2.17 11.70 17.91
CA ALA A 61 -1.66 10.39 17.52
C ALA A 61 -1.60 9.38 18.69
N SER A 62 -1.75 9.83 19.94
CA SER A 62 -1.83 8.94 21.10
C SER A 62 -3.19 8.23 21.24
N ILE A 63 -4.21 8.73 20.55
CA ILE A 63 -5.54 8.13 20.51
C ILE A 63 -5.59 7.09 19.40
N VAL A 64 -5.76 5.82 19.77
CA VAL A 64 -5.84 4.71 18.81
C VAL A 64 -7.27 4.51 18.38
N THR A 65 -7.53 4.66 17.08
CA THR A 65 -8.86 4.52 16.49
C THR A 65 -8.86 3.60 15.28
N LYS A 66 -9.94 2.85 15.13
CA LYS A 66 -10.18 2.03 13.94
C LYS A 66 -10.41 2.94 12.72
N THR A 67 -9.76 2.64 11.60
CA THR A 67 -9.90 3.45 10.37
C THR A 67 -11.07 3.00 9.50
N GLY A 68 -11.50 3.86 8.58
CA GLY A 68 -12.47 3.50 7.55
C GLY A 68 -11.98 2.43 6.57
N ASP A 69 -10.67 2.21 6.50
CA ASP A 69 -10.03 1.22 5.64
C ASP A 69 -9.74 -0.10 6.35
N PHE A 70 -10.35 -0.34 7.51
CA PHE A 70 -10.14 -1.56 8.28
C PHE A 70 -10.34 -2.83 7.44
N TYR A 71 -11.37 -2.87 6.60
CA TYR A 71 -11.69 -3.99 5.72
C TYR A 71 -11.09 -3.89 4.32
N LEU A 72 -10.11 -3.02 4.09
CA LEU A 72 -9.53 -2.81 2.77
C LEU A 72 -9.08 -4.09 2.05
N PRO A 73 -8.49 -5.10 2.71
CA PRO A 73 -8.13 -6.35 2.04
C PRO A 73 -9.32 -7.08 1.41
N LEU A 74 -10.52 -6.91 1.94
CA LEU A 74 -11.74 -7.53 1.44
C LEU A 74 -12.60 -6.59 0.60
N LYS A 75 -12.26 -5.30 0.50
CA LYS A 75 -12.99 -4.33 -0.31
C LYS A 75 -12.84 -4.64 -1.79
N LYS A 76 -13.95 -4.54 -2.51
CA LYS A 76 -14.04 -4.73 -3.96
C LYS A 76 -14.42 -3.43 -4.65
N ASN A 77 -14.00 -3.29 -5.90
CA ASN A 77 -14.39 -2.18 -6.77
C ASN A 77 -15.79 -2.46 -7.41
N ARG A 78 -16.24 -1.54 -8.29
CA ARG A 78 -17.52 -1.69 -9.01
C ARG A 78 -17.57 -2.93 -9.89
N GLN A 79 -16.42 -3.43 -10.34
CA GLN A 79 -16.30 -4.63 -11.17
C GLN A 79 -16.24 -5.93 -10.35
N LYS A 80 -16.46 -5.85 -9.03
CA LYS A 80 -16.38 -6.96 -8.07
C LYS A 80 -14.98 -7.59 -7.96
N GLU A 81 -13.95 -6.85 -8.28
CA GLU A 81 -12.55 -7.23 -8.09
C GLU A 81 -11.98 -6.59 -6.82
N TYR A 82 -11.11 -7.30 -6.12
CA TYR A 82 -10.45 -6.75 -4.93
C TYR A 82 -9.64 -5.50 -5.27
N LYS A 83 -9.72 -4.49 -4.42
CA LYS A 83 -8.92 -3.26 -4.57
C LYS A 83 -7.43 -3.51 -4.40
N LEU A 84 -7.05 -4.39 -3.46
CA LEU A 84 -5.67 -4.83 -3.28
C LEU A 84 -5.41 -6.06 -4.13
N GLN A 85 -4.45 -5.96 -5.04
CA GLN A 85 -4.08 -7.03 -5.97
C GLN A 85 -2.62 -7.46 -5.74
N PRO A 86 -2.28 -8.77 -5.88
CA PRO A 86 -0.92 -9.24 -5.67
C PRO A 86 0.08 -8.64 -6.66
N GLN A 87 -0.36 -8.26 -7.86
CA GLN A 87 0.48 -7.61 -8.86
C GLN A 87 0.90 -6.18 -8.49
N ASN A 88 0.27 -5.58 -7.51
CA ASN A 88 0.61 -4.23 -7.04
C ASN A 88 1.74 -4.22 -6.01
N GLY A 89 2.34 -5.36 -5.72
CA GLY A 89 3.43 -5.50 -4.76
C GLY A 89 2.96 -5.85 -3.35
N SER A 90 3.83 -5.62 -2.38
CA SER A 90 3.56 -5.91 -0.97
C SER A 90 2.55 -4.93 -0.37
N VAL A 91 1.83 -5.38 0.64
CA VAL A 91 0.92 -4.54 1.42
C VAL A 91 1.62 -4.12 2.71
N PHE A 92 1.94 -2.84 2.81
CA PHE A 92 2.52 -2.26 4.03
C PHE A 92 1.41 -2.06 5.06
N THR A 93 1.52 -2.73 6.19
CA THR A 93 0.48 -2.76 7.22
C THR A 93 0.89 -1.94 8.43
N CYS A 94 -0.04 -1.15 8.96
CA CYS A 94 0.16 -0.32 10.16
C CYS A 94 1.31 0.69 10.04
N MET A 95 1.38 1.41 8.92
CA MET A 95 2.36 2.47 8.71
C MET A 95 2.20 3.64 9.70
N THR A 96 0.99 3.84 10.21
CA THR A 96 0.65 4.93 11.14
C THR A 96 0.36 4.45 12.56
N SER A 97 0.69 3.19 12.86
CA SER A 97 0.45 2.57 14.16
C SER A 97 1.36 1.36 14.36
N ASP A 98 1.16 0.65 15.47
CA ASP A 98 1.76 -0.65 15.73
C ASP A 98 0.68 -1.73 15.65
N PHE A 99 0.94 -2.80 14.91
CA PHE A 99 0.01 -3.91 14.76
C PHE A 99 -0.26 -4.66 16.08
N PHE A 100 0.67 -4.62 17.00
CA PHE A 100 0.61 -5.33 18.27
C PHE A 100 0.23 -4.47 19.48
N LEU A 101 -0.38 -3.30 19.25
CA LEU A 101 -0.91 -2.47 20.33
C LEU A 101 -2.00 -3.20 21.14
N GLU A 102 -2.02 -2.99 22.45
CA GLU A 102 -3.05 -3.56 23.33
C GLU A 102 -4.46 -3.07 22.97
N GLU A 103 -4.60 -1.79 22.63
CA GLU A 103 -5.88 -1.21 22.22
C GLU A 103 -6.46 -1.86 20.96
N ALA A 104 -5.62 -2.51 20.16
CA ALA A 104 -6.03 -3.23 18.96
C ALA A 104 -6.33 -4.72 19.20
N ASP A 105 -6.22 -5.21 20.42
CA ASP A 105 -6.42 -6.63 20.74
C ASP A 105 -7.78 -7.16 20.31
N GLU A 106 -8.83 -6.35 20.44
CA GLU A 106 -10.19 -6.71 20.02
C GLU A 106 -10.34 -6.77 18.48
N TRP A 107 -9.54 -5.99 17.75
CA TRP A 107 -9.62 -5.88 16.29
C TRP A 107 -8.68 -6.85 15.57
N ARG A 108 -7.63 -7.25 16.21
CA ARG A 108 -6.56 -8.07 15.61
C ARG A 108 -7.03 -9.43 15.11
N PRO A 109 -7.92 -10.18 15.79
CA PRO A 109 -8.42 -11.45 15.25
C PRO A 109 -9.09 -11.31 13.90
N GLU A 110 -9.83 -10.23 13.67
CA GLU A 110 -10.47 -9.94 12.40
C GLU A 110 -9.42 -9.64 11.31
N CYS A 111 -8.34 -8.94 11.67
CA CYS A 111 -7.21 -8.71 10.75
C CYS A 111 -6.54 -10.01 10.34
N TRP A 112 -6.30 -10.93 11.29
CA TRP A 112 -5.75 -12.25 10.98
C TRP A 112 -6.65 -13.05 10.05
N ARG A 113 -7.96 -12.96 10.24
CA ARG A 113 -8.94 -13.61 9.35
C ARG A 113 -8.83 -13.06 7.93
N MET A 114 -8.76 -11.74 7.77
CA MET A 114 -8.61 -11.10 6.46
C MET A 114 -7.29 -11.47 5.78
N ILE A 115 -6.19 -11.48 6.51
CA ILE A 115 -4.87 -11.89 6.01
C ILE A 115 -4.91 -13.34 5.52
N ARG A 116 -5.59 -14.20 6.24
CA ARG A 116 -5.75 -15.62 5.87
C ARG A 116 -6.59 -15.77 4.61
N GLU A 117 -7.69 -15.02 4.48
CA GLU A 117 -8.53 -15.03 3.28
C GLU A 117 -7.80 -14.48 2.05
N ARG A 118 -6.89 -13.54 2.27
CA ARG A 118 -6.08 -12.94 1.22
C ARG A 118 -4.65 -13.48 1.23
N SER A 119 -4.51 -14.80 1.26
CA SER A 119 -3.22 -15.49 1.21
C SER A 119 -2.45 -15.27 -0.11
N ASP A 120 -3.10 -14.71 -1.12
CA ASP A 120 -2.51 -14.27 -2.38
C ASP A 120 -1.68 -12.97 -2.22
N LEU A 121 -1.91 -12.21 -1.15
CA LEU A 121 -1.19 -10.98 -0.86
C LEU A 121 0.00 -11.23 0.08
N ARG A 122 0.97 -10.35 -0.01
CA ARG A 122 2.12 -10.27 0.90
C ARG A 122 1.94 -9.06 1.81
N PHE A 123 1.67 -9.34 3.06
CA PHE A 123 1.55 -8.32 4.10
C PHE A 123 2.86 -8.11 4.83
#